data_0d248e2d858eb21ea625f43bc4287b8f
#
_entry.id   0d248e2d858eb21ea625f43bc4287b8f
#
_cell.length_a   1.000
_cell.length_b   1.000
_cell.length_c   1.000
_cell.angle_alpha   90.00
_cell.angle_beta   90.00
_cell.angle_gamma   90.00
#
_symmetry.space_group_name_H-M   'P 1'
#
loop_
_entity.id
_entity.type
_entity.pdbx_description
1 polymer ?
#
loop_
_entity_poly.entity_id
_entity_poly.type
_entity_poly.pdbx_seq_one_letter_code
_entity_poly.pdbx_strand_id
1 'polypeptide(L)'
;MLNYKVSYECTHHGPSLDVPTMFVELGSSPAQWKDLKAAEAVGHAAMAAVTKQSMYSTVLGVGGPHYNEKFTKMALNTHVAFGHIIPKYAIPKIDAEMLKQCVQRTVEKVELAVFDWKGMRGADKKRLIAMLDEIGVSVKKA
;
A
#
# COMPACT_ATOMS: atom_id res chain seq x y z
N MET A 1 2.32 -27.04 1.78
CA MET A 1 2.42 -25.60 1.47
C MET A 1 1.04 -25.12 1.09
N LEU A 2 0.55 -23.99 1.64
CA LEU A 2 -0.74 -23.43 1.28
C LEU A 2 -0.63 -22.83 -0.14
N ASN A 3 -1.63 -23.11 -1.00
CA ASN A 3 -1.66 -22.58 -2.37
C ASN A 3 -2.47 -21.28 -2.43
N TYR A 4 -1.97 -20.25 -1.75
CA TYR A 4 -2.58 -18.91 -1.72
C TYR A 4 -1.61 -17.89 -2.27
N LYS A 5 -2.14 -16.93 -3.04
CA LYS A 5 -1.40 -15.77 -3.50
C LYS A 5 -1.46 -14.69 -2.41
N VAL A 6 -0.30 -14.19 -2.00
CA VAL A 6 -0.21 -13.00 -1.15
C VAL A 6 -0.17 -11.77 -2.04
N SER A 7 -0.97 -10.75 -1.72
CA SER A 7 -1.01 -9.49 -2.45
C SER A 7 -1.26 -8.32 -1.52
N TYR A 8 -0.53 -7.21 -1.73
CA TYR A 8 -0.98 -5.93 -1.22
C TYR A 8 -2.16 -5.43 -2.03
N GLU A 9 -3.13 -4.88 -1.34
CA GLU A 9 -4.23 -4.13 -1.94
C GLU A 9 -3.97 -2.63 -1.84
N CYS A 10 -4.64 -1.86 -2.70
CA CYS A 10 -4.65 -0.41 -2.56
C CYS A 10 -5.37 0.01 -1.27
N THR A 11 -5.07 1.20 -0.77
CA THR A 11 -5.79 1.77 0.38
C THR A 11 -7.24 2.07 -0.02
N HIS A 12 -8.21 1.36 0.57
CA HIS A 12 -9.63 1.49 0.21
C HIS A 12 -10.61 1.19 1.35
N HIS A 13 -10.16 0.51 2.42
CA HIS A 13 -11.02 0.23 3.56
C HIS A 13 -11.20 1.45 4.47
N GLY A 14 -12.36 1.50 5.12
CA GLY A 14 -12.70 2.38 6.23
C GLY A 14 -13.24 1.56 7.41
N PRO A 15 -13.50 2.18 8.57
CA PRO A 15 -13.41 3.62 8.83
C PRO A 15 -11.98 4.13 8.99
N SER A 16 -11.80 5.46 8.82
CA SER A 16 -10.56 6.13 9.20
C SER A 16 -10.50 6.26 10.72
N LEU A 17 -9.45 5.72 11.33
CA LEU A 17 -9.24 5.74 12.78
C LEU A 17 -8.03 6.61 13.13
N ASP A 18 -8.00 7.13 14.37
CA ASP A 18 -6.87 7.93 14.87
C ASP A 18 -5.76 7.05 15.51
N VAL A 19 -5.75 5.78 15.16
CA VAL A 19 -4.73 4.80 15.54
C VAL A 19 -4.21 4.07 14.31
N PRO A 20 -2.95 3.59 14.33
CA PRO A 20 -2.42 2.77 13.24
C PRO A 20 -3.32 1.58 12.95
N THR A 21 -3.75 1.45 11.72
CA THR A 21 -4.72 0.43 11.32
C THR A 21 -4.31 -0.19 9.98
N MET A 22 -4.40 -1.50 9.91
CA MET A 22 -4.25 -2.26 8.67
C MET A 22 -5.27 -3.37 8.60
N PHE A 23 -5.59 -3.83 7.40
CA PHE A 23 -6.42 -5.00 7.17
C PHE A 23 -5.55 -6.18 6.73
N VAL A 24 -5.89 -7.37 7.23
CA VAL A 24 -5.30 -8.63 6.80
C VAL A 24 -6.46 -9.57 6.50
N GLU A 25 -6.56 -10.02 5.26
CA GLU A 25 -7.75 -10.73 4.79
C GLU A 25 -7.42 -12.10 4.21
N LEU A 26 -8.33 -13.05 4.43
CA LEU A 26 -8.34 -14.33 3.74
C LEU A 26 -9.43 -14.28 2.65
N GLY A 27 -9.02 -14.22 1.40
CA GLY A 27 -9.93 -14.18 0.24
C GLY A 27 -9.94 -15.49 -0.54
N SER A 28 -10.87 -15.65 -1.46
CA SER A 28 -11.89 -14.67 -1.81
C SER A 28 -13.25 -15.33 -2.07
N SER A 29 -13.42 -16.56 -1.61
CA SER A 29 -14.68 -17.31 -1.76
C SER A 29 -15.01 -18.10 -0.49
N PRO A 30 -16.26 -18.60 -0.37
CA PRO A 30 -16.67 -19.40 0.79
C PRO A 30 -15.81 -20.64 1.06
N ALA A 31 -15.15 -21.18 0.06
CA ALA A 31 -14.23 -22.31 0.21
C ALA A 31 -12.95 -21.87 0.95
N GLN A 32 -12.36 -20.75 0.54
CA GLN A 32 -11.17 -20.22 1.18
C GLN A 32 -11.46 -19.70 2.59
N TRP A 33 -12.59 -19.04 2.82
CA TRP A 33 -12.98 -18.55 4.16
C TRP A 33 -13.16 -19.65 5.20
N LYS A 34 -13.41 -20.90 4.76
CA LYS A 34 -13.54 -22.09 5.62
C LYS A 34 -12.24 -22.88 5.78
N ASP A 35 -11.16 -22.48 5.10
CA ASP A 35 -9.86 -23.13 5.23
C ASP A 35 -9.19 -22.72 6.54
N LEU A 36 -9.28 -23.58 7.55
CA LEU A 36 -8.76 -23.32 8.90
C LEU A 36 -7.24 -23.15 8.91
N LYS A 37 -6.51 -23.84 8.04
CA LYS A 37 -5.05 -23.71 7.96
C LYS A 37 -4.65 -22.35 7.35
N ALA A 38 -5.41 -21.87 6.37
CA ALA A 38 -5.19 -20.55 5.81
C ALA A 38 -5.58 -19.45 6.82
N ALA A 39 -6.67 -19.62 7.55
CA ALA A 39 -7.08 -18.70 8.62
C ALA A 39 -6.03 -18.62 9.74
N GLU A 40 -5.46 -19.76 10.17
CA GLU A 40 -4.37 -19.80 11.13
C GLU A 40 -3.13 -19.05 10.63
N ALA A 41 -2.74 -19.23 9.37
CA ALA A 41 -1.61 -18.54 8.76
C ALA A 41 -1.84 -17.01 8.72
N VAL A 42 -3.06 -16.55 8.39
CA VAL A 42 -3.45 -15.14 8.41
C VAL A 42 -3.40 -14.59 9.84
N GLY A 43 -3.92 -15.32 10.82
CA GLY A 43 -3.84 -14.92 12.23
C GLY A 43 -2.40 -14.78 12.73
N HIS A 44 -1.53 -15.73 12.41
CA HIS A 44 -0.11 -15.63 12.73
C HIS A 44 0.57 -14.44 12.05
N ALA A 45 0.25 -14.15 10.78
CA ALA A 45 0.79 -13.01 10.06
C ALA A 45 0.34 -11.68 10.69
N ALA A 46 -0.94 -11.56 11.06
CA ALA A 46 -1.48 -10.39 11.74
C ALA A 46 -0.78 -10.15 13.10
N MET A 47 -0.64 -11.19 13.91
CA MET A 47 0.08 -11.10 15.19
C MET A 47 1.56 -10.75 14.99
N ALA A 48 2.22 -11.30 14.00
CA ALA A 48 3.61 -10.96 13.68
C ALA A 48 3.74 -9.49 13.25
N ALA A 49 2.80 -8.96 12.49
CA ALA A 49 2.82 -7.57 12.05
C ALA A 49 2.72 -6.55 13.19
N VAL A 50 1.98 -6.86 14.25
CA VAL A 50 1.84 -5.96 15.42
C VAL A 50 2.87 -6.17 16.52
N THR A 51 3.57 -7.31 16.53
CA THR A 51 4.53 -7.65 17.59
C THR A 51 5.99 -7.53 17.18
N LYS A 52 6.28 -7.66 15.88
CA LYS A 52 7.65 -7.58 15.36
C LYS A 52 7.95 -6.16 14.91
N GLN A 53 8.99 -5.57 15.48
CA GLN A 53 9.56 -4.35 14.92
C GLN A 53 10.46 -4.72 13.75
N SER A 54 10.25 -4.05 12.62
CA SER A 54 11.09 -4.19 11.42
C SER A 54 11.49 -2.81 10.92
N MET A 55 12.74 -2.68 10.52
CA MET A 55 13.31 -1.43 9.97
C MET A 55 13.20 -1.45 8.45
N TYR A 56 12.01 -1.13 7.94
CA TYR A 56 11.79 -0.93 6.49
C TYR A 56 11.65 0.55 6.17
N SER A 57 12.14 0.95 4.99
CA SER A 57 11.85 2.29 4.47
C SER A 57 10.39 2.34 4.03
N THR A 58 9.59 3.17 4.67
CA THR A 58 8.17 3.30 4.35
C THR A 58 7.96 4.32 3.24
N VAL A 59 7.20 3.93 2.22
CA VAL A 59 6.95 4.73 1.02
C VAL A 59 5.45 4.83 0.71
N LEU A 60 5.09 5.86 -0.07
CA LEU A 60 3.78 5.96 -0.69
C LEU A 60 3.79 5.26 -2.05
N GLY A 61 2.89 4.31 -2.28
CA GLY A 61 2.69 3.70 -3.59
C GLY A 61 1.68 4.47 -4.43
N VAL A 62 1.98 4.74 -5.70
CA VAL A 62 1.05 5.45 -6.62
C VAL A 62 0.96 4.73 -7.96
N GLY A 63 -0.26 4.35 -8.33
CA GLY A 63 -0.57 3.64 -9.56
C GLY A 63 -0.83 2.15 -9.34
N GLY A 64 -0.99 1.46 -10.45
CA GLY A 64 -1.32 0.03 -10.46
C GLY A 64 -2.79 -0.30 -10.20
N PRO A 65 -3.16 -1.57 -10.29
CA PRO A 65 -4.51 -2.06 -10.03
C PRO A 65 -4.80 -2.17 -8.54
N HIS A 66 -6.03 -2.58 -8.21
CA HIS A 66 -6.49 -2.82 -6.84
C HIS A 66 -5.58 -3.82 -6.10
N TYR A 67 -5.39 -5.01 -6.67
CA TYR A 67 -4.39 -5.99 -6.24
C TYR A 67 -3.06 -5.65 -6.90
N ASN A 68 -2.14 -5.07 -6.14
CA ASN A 68 -0.93 -4.46 -6.72
C ASN A 68 0.25 -5.44 -6.73
N GLU A 69 0.35 -6.25 -7.79
CA GLU A 69 1.44 -7.23 -7.92
C GLU A 69 2.84 -6.60 -7.95
N LYS A 70 2.98 -5.43 -8.57
CA LYS A 70 4.28 -4.75 -8.67
C LYS A 70 4.77 -4.33 -7.29
N PHE A 71 3.94 -3.65 -6.52
CA PHE A 71 4.31 -3.21 -5.17
C PHE A 71 4.42 -4.38 -4.20
N THR A 72 3.60 -5.42 -4.37
CA THR A 72 3.76 -6.68 -3.62
C THR A 72 5.13 -7.31 -3.85
N LYS A 73 5.53 -7.48 -5.12
CA LYS A 73 6.87 -8.00 -5.45
C LYS A 73 8.00 -7.12 -4.91
N MET A 74 7.81 -5.81 -4.96
CA MET A 74 8.79 -4.86 -4.42
C MET A 74 8.93 -5.02 -2.90
N ALA A 75 7.82 -5.06 -2.15
CA ALA A 75 7.84 -5.23 -0.70
C ALA A 75 8.45 -6.58 -0.28
N LEU A 76 8.14 -7.66 -0.99
CA LEU A 76 8.66 -8.99 -0.68
C LEU A 76 10.14 -9.20 -1.01
N ASN A 77 10.69 -8.43 -1.95
CA ASN A 77 12.07 -8.62 -2.45
C ASN A 77 13.03 -7.49 -2.07
N THR A 78 12.56 -6.48 -1.35
CA THR A 78 13.40 -5.34 -0.92
C THR A 78 13.08 -4.94 0.52
N HIS A 79 13.81 -3.97 1.07
CA HIS A 79 13.57 -3.40 2.40
C HIS A 79 12.60 -2.20 2.34
N VAL A 80 11.52 -2.31 1.55
CA VAL A 80 10.51 -1.26 1.38
C VAL A 80 9.16 -1.76 1.89
N ALA A 81 8.48 -0.92 2.68
CA ALA A 81 7.09 -1.10 3.09
C ALA A 81 6.22 0.00 2.48
N PHE A 82 4.96 -0.30 2.22
CA PHE A 82 3.99 0.66 1.71
C PHE A 82 3.03 1.08 2.83
N GLY A 83 3.06 2.35 3.23
CA GLY A 83 2.12 2.90 4.20
C GLY A 83 0.72 3.05 3.59
N HIS A 84 0.64 3.64 2.40
CA HIS A 84 -0.56 3.73 1.58
C HIS A 84 -0.26 3.40 0.12
N ILE A 85 -1.27 2.91 -0.60
CA ILE A 85 -1.21 2.67 -2.06
C ILE A 85 -2.41 3.36 -2.71
N ILE A 86 -2.15 4.36 -3.55
CA ILE A 86 -3.16 5.06 -4.35
C ILE A 86 -3.31 4.33 -5.69
N PRO A 87 -4.44 3.67 -5.97
CA PRO A 87 -4.61 2.92 -7.21
C PRO A 87 -4.81 3.84 -8.41
N LYS A 88 -4.50 3.35 -9.61
CA LYS A 88 -4.59 4.11 -10.86
C LYS A 88 -5.95 4.77 -11.08
N TYR A 89 -7.04 4.10 -10.74
CA TYR A 89 -8.39 4.63 -10.94
C TYR A 89 -8.75 5.79 -10.01
N ALA A 90 -8.07 5.91 -8.86
CA ALA A 90 -8.28 7.00 -7.92
C ALA A 90 -7.47 8.26 -8.28
N ILE A 91 -6.37 8.12 -9.00
CA ILE A 91 -5.45 9.23 -9.33
C ILE A 91 -6.15 10.49 -9.84
N PRO A 92 -7.13 10.42 -10.77
CA PRO A 92 -7.79 11.63 -11.26
C PRO A 92 -8.54 12.43 -10.19
N LYS A 93 -8.90 11.80 -9.07
CA LYS A 93 -9.67 12.40 -7.96
C LYS A 93 -8.78 12.84 -6.78
N ILE A 94 -7.49 12.48 -6.80
CA ILE A 94 -6.55 12.85 -5.73
C ILE A 94 -6.22 14.34 -5.84
N ASP A 95 -6.48 15.07 -4.78
CA ASP A 95 -6.04 16.45 -4.57
C ASP A 95 -4.82 16.52 -3.63
N ALA A 96 -4.34 17.73 -3.38
CA ALA A 96 -3.17 17.96 -2.53
C ALA A 96 -3.40 17.55 -1.07
N GLU A 97 -4.62 17.79 -0.54
CA GLU A 97 -4.96 17.44 0.83
C GLU A 97 -5.02 15.92 1.03
N MET A 98 -5.67 15.19 0.11
CA MET A 98 -5.69 13.72 0.15
C MET A 98 -4.29 13.13 0.06
N LEU A 99 -3.43 13.69 -0.81
CA LEU A 99 -2.05 13.24 -0.94
C LEU A 99 -1.25 13.47 0.34
N LYS A 100 -1.41 14.64 0.95
CA LYS A 100 -0.82 14.98 2.24
C LYS A 100 -1.29 14.03 3.35
N GLN A 101 -2.58 13.69 3.39
CA GLN A 101 -3.13 12.72 4.34
C GLN A 101 -2.49 11.34 4.17
N CYS A 102 -2.32 10.84 2.95
CA CYS A 102 -1.64 9.57 2.70
C CYS A 102 -0.20 9.55 3.27
N VAL A 103 0.50 10.68 3.25
CA VAL A 103 1.84 10.80 3.82
C VAL A 103 1.79 10.92 5.34
N GLN A 104 0.96 11.81 5.87
CA GLN A 104 0.96 12.16 7.30
C GLN A 104 0.27 11.15 8.20
N ARG A 105 -0.68 10.34 7.67
CA ARG A 105 -1.35 9.28 8.43
C ARG A 105 -0.64 7.93 8.36
N THR A 106 0.52 7.87 7.73
CA THR A 106 1.44 6.75 7.85
C THR A 106 2.25 6.92 9.15
N VAL A 107 2.42 5.85 9.92
CA VAL A 107 3.11 5.88 11.23
C VAL A 107 4.56 6.30 11.07
N GLU A 108 5.25 5.69 10.12
CA GLU A 108 6.63 5.99 9.79
C GLU A 108 6.70 7.21 8.86
N LYS A 109 7.83 7.91 8.93
CA LYS A 109 8.09 9.04 8.03
C LYS A 109 8.16 8.57 6.57
N VAL A 110 7.33 9.16 5.72
CA VAL A 110 7.31 8.92 4.27
C VAL A 110 8.04 10.06 3.56
N GLU A 111 9.21 9.78 3.02
CA GLU A 111 10.03 10.74 2.25
C GLU A 111 10.10 10.40 0.76
N LEU A 112 9.51 9.26 0.38
CA LEU A 112 9.56 8.75 -0.99
C LEU A 112 8.21 8.23 -1.44
N ALA A 113 7.79 8.61 -2.64
CA ALA A 113 6.68 8.02 -3.37
C ALA A 113 7.21 7.17 -4.53
N VAL A 114 6.69 5.97 -4.66
CA VAL A 114 7.02 5.03 -5.74
C VAL A 114 5.88 5.00 -6.75
N PHE A 115 6.16 5.41 -7.99
CA PHE A 115 5.17 5.46 -9.05
C PHE A 115 5.22 4.22 -9.95
N ASP A 116 4.08 3.57 -10.19
CA ASP A 116 3.93 2.65 -11.32
C ASP A 116 3.94 3.44 -12.64
N TRP A 117 5.16 3.79 -13.05
CA TRP A 117 5.41 4.81 -14.07
C TRP A 117 4.75 4.52 -15.40
N LYS A 118 4.82 3.28 -15.88
CA LYS A 118 4.28 2.90 -17.19
C LYS A 118 2.74 2.91 -17.21
N GLY A 119 2.12 2.66 -16.07
CA GLY A 119 0.67 2.61 -15.93
C GLY A 119 -0.04 3.96 -15.81
N MET A 120 0.70 5.08 -15.67
CA MET A 120 0.15 6.41 -15.38
C MET A 120 0.21 7.35 -16.59
N ARG A 121 -0.78 8.24 -16.73
CA ARG A 121 -0.80 9.29 -17.77
C ARG A 121 0.23 10.38 -17.45
N GLY A 122 0.80 10.99 -18.48
CA GLY A 122 1.82 12.03 -18.33
C GLY A 122 1.35 13.26 -17.52
N ALA A 123 0.11 13.72 -17.76
CA ALA A 123 -0.46 14.84 -17.01
C ALA A 123 -0.61 14.54 -15.51
N ASP A 124 -1.08 13.32 -15.15
CA ASP A 124 -1.20 12.89 -13.76
C ASP A 124 0.16 12.84 -13.06
N LYS A 125 1.18 12.33 -13.74
CA LYS A 125 2.56 12.31 -13.22
C LYS A 125 3.06 13.71 -12.86
N LYS A 126 2.93 14.65 -13.81
CA LYS A 126 3.39 16.04 -13.60
C LYS A 126 2.68 16.68 -12.42
N ARG A 127 1.35 16.53 -12.35
CA ARG A 127 0.52 17.07 -11.27
C ARG A 127 0.91 16.50 -9.90
N LEU A 128 0.99 15.18 -9.79
CA LEU A 128 1.30 14.52 -8.52
C LEU A 128 2.75 14.78 -8.07
N ILE A 129 3.71 14.87 -8.99
CA ILE A 129 5.09 15.21 -8.66
C ILE A 129 5.15 16.62 -8.06
N ALA A 130 4.47 17.60 -8.67
CA ALA A 130 4.44 18.96 -8.12
C ALA A 130 3.84 19.00 -6.71
N MET A 131 2.71 18.31 -6.48
CA MET A 131 2.08 18.23 -5.16
C MET A 131 2.96 17.53 -4.11
N LEU A 132 3.71 16.49 -4.49
CA LEU A 132 4.62 15.78 -3.59
C LEU A 132 5.84 16.60 -3.25
N ASP A 133 6.37 17.35 -4.20
CA ASP A 133 7.50 18.27 -4.01
C ASP A 133 7.16 19.37 -3.00
N GLU A 134 5.95 19.95 -3.07
CA GLU A 134 5.43 20.93 -2.11
C GLU A 134 5.41 20.43 -0.66
N ILE A 135 5.29 19.12 -0.45
CA ILE A 135 5.29 18.50 0.89
C ILE A 135 6.60 17.76 1.22
N GLY A 136 7.64 17.96 0.40
CA GLY A 136 8.98 17.41 0.63
C GLY A 136 9.11 15.90 0.39
N VAL A 137 8.26 15.31 -0.45
CA VAL A 137 8.30 13.89 -0.78
C VAL A 137 8.87 13.69 -2.19
N SER A 138 10.01 13.01 -2.27
CA SER A 138 10.65 12.69 -3.55
C SER A 138 9.92 11.58 -4.32
N VAL A 139 10.17 11.45 -5.62
CA VAL A 139 9.50 10.46 -6.47
C VAL A 139 10.51 9.53 -7.14
N LYS A 140 10.23 8.22 -7.08
CA LYS A 140 10.97 7.17 -7.77
C LYS A 140 10.04 6.41 -8.73
N LYS A 141 10.60 5.98 -9.86
CA LYS A 141 9.91 5.11 -10.84
C LYS A 141 10.08 3.64 -10.44
N ALA A 142 8.97 2.88 -10.54
CA ALA A 142 8.96 1.42 -10.46
C ALA A 142 8.74 0.79 -11.84
#